data_c48d067a3228c88ad442cc845236f442
#
_entry.id   c48d067a3228c88ad442cc845236f442
#
_cell.length_a   1.000
_cell.length_b   1.000
_cell.length_c   1.000
_cell.angle_alpha   90.00
_cell.angle_beta   90.00
_cell.angle_gamma   90.00
#
_symmetry.space_group_name_H-M   'P 1'
#
loop_
_entity.id
_entity.type
_entity.pdbx_description
1 polymer ?
#
loop_
_entity_poly.entity_id
_entity_poly.type
_entity_poly.pdbx_seq_one_letter_code
_entity_poly.pdbx_strand_id
1 'polypeptide(L)'
;MSMLDRVKRMFASKGNIVSVPVILQMEATECGAASLAMILAHYGQWVPLEKLRQECGVNRDGSKANCVLRAARKRGCNARGFRCTADRLKKKEYPVILHWEFNHFLVLEGIKNNIAYLNDPAHGHRKVPWEDFRTSFTGVALEIRPGKEFKKEGSSYNIGMVITAKLLKDK
;
A
#
# COMPACT_ATOMS: atom_id res chain seq x y z
N MET A 1 18.34 16.48 -9.08
CA MET A 1 18.42 15.01 -9.09
C MET A 1 19.77 14.63 -9.67
N SER A 2 20.65 14.03 -8.87
CA SER A 2 22.00 13.69 -9.28
C SER A 2 22.00 12.56 -10.31
N MET A 3 23.06 12.47 -11.12
CA MET A 3 23.25 11.35 -12.07
C MET A 3 23.26 10.00 -11.34
N LEU A 4 23.73 9.98 -10.09
CA LEU A 4 23.72 8.79 -9.21
C LEU A 4 22.28 8.34 -8.85
N ASP A 5 21.37 9.30 -8.65
CA ASP A 5 19.96 9.02 -8.35
C ASP A 5 19.22 8.48 -9.58
N ARG A 6 19.61 8.97 -10.77
CA ARG A 6 19.12 8.41 -12.05
C ARG A 6 19.60 6.98 -12.27
N VAL A 7 20.89 6.72 -12.01
CA VAL A 7 21.50 5.40 -12.14
C VAL A 7 20.90 4.43 -11.12
N LYS A 8 20.74 4.85 -9.86
CA LYS A 8 20.05 4.06 -8.83
C LYS A 8 18.60 3.75 -9.22
N ARG A 9 17.87 4.70 -9.83
CA ARG A 9 16.53 4.45 -10.36
C ARG A 9 16.52 3.47 -11.53
N MET A 10 17.50 3.53 -12.42
CA MET A 10 17.61 2.59 -13.55
C MET A 10 17.91 1.15 -13.10
N PHE A 11 18.68 0.98 -12.03
CA PHE A 11 19.02 -0.35 -11.48
C PHE A 11 18.04 -0.85 -10.41
N ALA A 12 17.22 0.02 -9.84
CA ALA A 12 16.34 -0.31 -8.72
C ALA A 12 15.00 -0.96 -9.11
N SER A 13 14.69 -1.17 -10.38
CA SER A 13 13.29 -1.40 -10.69
C SER A 13 12.88 -2.48 -11.67
N LYS A 14 13.73 -3.29 -12.23
CA LYS A 14 13.25 -4.40 -13.06
C LYS A 14 13.34 -5.73 -12.32
N GLY A 15 12.26 -6.10 -11.64
CA GLY A 15 12.08 -7.45 -11.08
C GLY A 15 12.47 -7.62 -9.61
N ASN A 16 12.80 -6.56 -8.89
CA ASN A 16 13.07 -6.65 -7.45
C ASN A 16 11.77 -6.55 -6.65
N ILE A 17 11.47 -7.61 -5.91
CA ILE A 17 10.41 -7.62 -4.91
C ILE A 17 10.84 -6.69 -3.78
N VAL A 18 9.97 -5.76 -3.39
CA VAL A 18 10.17 -4.92 -2.22
C VAL A 18 9.45 -5.52 -1.02
N SER A 19 10.01 -5.32 0.17
CA SER A 19 9.33 -5.71 1.41
C SER A 19 8.63 -4.51 2.00
N VAL A 20 7.33 -4.60 2.16
CA VAL A 20 6.48 -3.57 2.75
C VAL A 20 6.02 -4.03 4.14
N PRO A 21 6.06 -3.17 5.17
CA PRO A 21 5.56 -3.54 6.49
C PRO A 21 4.10 -4.02 6.44
N VAL A 22 3.78 -5.08 7.16
CA VAL A 22 2.41 -5.58 7.26
C VAL A 22 1.62 -4.71 8.24
N ILE A 23 0.52 -4.14 7.78
CA ILE A 23 -0.45 -3.43 8.61
C ILE A 23 -1.82 -4.04 8.32
N LEU A 24 -2.32 -4.81 9.27
CA LEU A 24 -3.61 -5.48 9.11
C LEU A 24 -4.76 -4.51 9.36
N GLN A 25 -5.79 -4.62 8.52
CA GLN A 25 -7.06 -3.95 8.76
C GLN A 25 -7.75 -4.54 10.00
N MET A 26 -8.45 -3.71 10.72
CA MET A 26 -9.25 -4.14 11.88
C MET A 26 -10.68 -4.47 11.46
N GLU A 27 -11.18 -3.80 10.42
CA GLU A 27 -12.51 -4.00 9.84
C GLU A 27 -12.43 -4.16 8.33
N ALA A 28 -13.41 -4.83 7.73
CA ALA A 28 -13.45 -5.11 6.29
C ALA A 28 -13.40 -3.85 5.41
N THR A 29 -13.89 -2.72 5.91
CA THR A 29 -13.95 -1.45 5.18
C THR A 29 -12.64 -0.65 5.15
N GLU A 30 -11.61 -1.10 5.88
CA GLU A 30 -10.36 -0.36 6.10
C GLU A 30 -9.24 -0.69 5.10
N CYS A 31 -9.48 -1.58 4.15
CA CYS A 31 -8.43 -2.07 3.24
C CYS A 31 -7.69 -0.94 2.50
N GLY A 32 -8.38 0.11 2.06
CA GLY A 32 -7.76 1.27 1.41
C GLY A 32 -6.87 2.08 2.35
N ALA A 33 -7.33 2.35 3.57
CA ALA A 33 -6.57 3.06 4.59
C ALA A 33 -5.36 2.23 5.07
N ALA A 34 -5.52 0.93 5.26
CA ALA A 34 -4.44 0.03 5.66
C ALA A 34 -3.39 -0.12 4.55
N SER A 35 -3.80 -0.24 3.29
CA SER A 35 -2.88 -0.25 2.16
C SER A 35 -2.08 1.06 2.05
N LEU A 36 -2.71 2.21 2.26
CA LEU A 36 -2.00 3.49 2.32
C LEU A 36 -1.03 3.55 3.50
N ALA A 37 -1.44 3.07 4.69
CA ALA A 37 -0.56 2.99 5.86
C ALA A 37 0.70 2.17 5.57
N MET A 38 0.58 1.05 4.89
CA MET A 38 1.71 0.21 4.48
C MET A 38 2.66 0.93 3.52
N ILE A 39 2.14 1.65 2.52
CA ILE A 39 2.96 2.45 1.60
C ILE A 39 3.70 3.56 2.34
N LEU A 40 3.02 4.31 3.18
CA LEU A 40 3.64 5.39 3.98
C LEU A 40 4.74 4.85 4.89
N ALA A 41 4.47 3.75 5.59
CA ALA A 41 5.44 3.09 6.46
C ALA A 41 6.66 2.56 5.70
N HIS A 42 6.47 2.02 4.49
CA HIS A 42 7.56 1.59 3.60
C HIS A 42 8.55 2.73 3.32
N TYR A 43 8.06 3.96 3.18
CA TYR A 43 8.88 5.15 2.97
C TYR A 43 9.30 5.86 4.27
N GLY A 44 8.91 5.33 5.43
CA GLY A 44 9.33 5.84 6.73
C GLY A 44 8.37 6.80 7.43
N GLN A 45 7.14 6.94 6.93
CA GLN A 45 6.08 7.69 7.60
C GLN A 45 5.07 6.72 8.24
N TRP A 46 5.12 6.63 9.57
CA TRP A 46 4.25 5.74 10.35
C TRP A 46 3.05 6.51 10.88
N VAL A 47 1.90 6.29 10.29
CA VAL A 47 0.65 6.99 10.65
C VAL A 47 -0.33 5.97 11.25
N PRO A 48 -0.93 6.25 12.41
CA PRO A 48 -1.95 5.38 12.99
C PRO A 48 -3.09 5.09 12.02
N LEU A 49 -3.51 3.82 11.92
CA LEU A 49 -4.57 3.40 11.01
C LEU A 49 -5.87 4.18 11.25
N GLU A 50 -6.23 4.42 12.50
CA GLU A 50 -7.37 5.23 12.90
C GLU A 50 -7.37 6.62 12.24
N LYS A 51 -6.22 7.26 12.21
CA LYS A 51 -6.07 8.59 11.57
C LYS A 51 -6.25 8.49 10.06
N LEU A 52 -5.70 7.48 9.42
CA LEU A 52 -5.86 7.25 7.98
C LEU A 52 -7.29 6.84 7.61
N ARG A 53 -8.01 6.14 8.47
CA ARG A 53 -9.44 5.89 8.29
C ARG A 53 -10.22 7.19 8.09
N GLN A 54 -9.98 8.15 8.96
CA GLN A 54 -10.63 9.46 8.91
C GLN A 54 -10.23 10.22 7.64
N GLU A 55 -8.93 10.26 7.32
CA GLU A 55 -8.42 10.96 6.15
C GLU A 55 -8.85 10.33 4.82
N CYS A 56 -8.99 9.01 4.76
CA CYS A 56 -9.51 8.28 3.61
C CYS A 56 -11.04 8.31 3.53
N GLY A 57 -11.73 8.90 4.50
CA GLY A 57 -13.18 8.97 4.52
C GLY A 57 -13.84 7.59 4.52
N VAL A 58 -13.30 6.65 5.32
CA VAL A 58 -13.85 5.29 5.43
C VAL A 58 -15.27 5.35 5.98
N ASN A 59 -16.20 4.74 5.26
CA ASN A 59 -17.61 4.60 5.65
C ASN A 59 -18.04 3.13 5.52
N ARG A 60 -19.35 2.85 5.55
CA ARG A 60 -19.90 1.48 5.44
C ARG A 60 -19.46 0.77 4.16
N ASP A 61 -19.24 1.52 3.08
CA ASP A 61 -18.87 0.98 1.76
C ASP A 61 -17.34 0.96 1.54
N GLY A 62 -16.56 1.28 2.58
CA GLY A 62 -15.12 1.39 2.51
C GLY A 62 -14.62 2.74 2.03
N SER A 63 -13.42 2.77 1.45
CA SER A 63 -12.80 3.96 0.86
C SER A 63 -12.80 3.88 -0.66
N LYS A 64 -13.09 5.00 -1.31
CA LYS A 64 -12.91 5.12 -2.76
C LYS A 64 -11.44 5.41 -3.10
N ALA A 65 -10.99 4.95 -4.27
CA ALA A 65 -9.61 5.16 -4.72
C ALA A 65 -9.17 6.64 -4.70
N ASN A 66 -10.04 7.56 -5.12
CA ASN A 66 -9.75 8.99 -5.09
C ASN A 66 -9.57 9.55 -3.66
N CYS A 67 -10.26 8.98 -2.68
CA CYS A 67 -10.10 9.36 -1.27
C CYS A 67 -8.75 8.90 -0.71
N VAL A 68 -8.31 7.69 -1.07
CA VAL A 68 -6.97 7.18 -0.73
C VAL A 68 -5.88 8.06 -1.36
N LEU A 69 -6.02 8.43 -2.63
CA LEU A 69 -5.07 9.32 -3.32
C LEU A 69 -5.02 10.71 -2.69
N ARG A 70 -6.16 11.26 -2.31
CA ARG A 70 -6.24 12.56 -1.63
C ARG A 70 -5.56 12.51 -0.26
N ALA A 71 -5.79 11.47 0.52
CA ALA A 71 -5.13 11.27 1.80
C ALA A 71 -3.60 11.15 1.64
N ALA A 72 -3.12 10.40 0.64
CA ALA A 72 -1.70 10.31 0.31
C ALA A 72 -1.07 11.67 -0.02
N ARG A 73 -1.76 12.49 -0.81
CA ARG A 73 -1.31 13.86 -1.14
C ARG A 73 -1.23 14.76 0.08
N LYS A 74 -2.18 14.67 0.99
CA LYS A 74 -2.13 15.37 2.29
C LYS A 74 -0.91 14.99 3.12
N ARG A 75 -0.40 13.78 2.94
CA ARG A 75 0.80 13.26 3.59
C ARG A 75 2.11 13.60 2.87
N GLY A 76 2.04 14.45 1.87
CA GLY A 76 3.21 14.89 1.11
C GLY A 76 3.62 13.97 -0.04
N CYS A 77 2.77 13.02 -0.42
CA CYS A 77 3.06 12.12 -1.52
C CYS A 77 2.61 12.67 -2.86
N ASN A 78 3.35 12.29 -3.92
CA ASN A 78 2.85 12.30 -5.27
C ASN A 78 2.01 11.04 -5.47
N ALA A 79 0.74 11.20 -5.79
CA ALA A 79 -0.19 10.09 -5.89
C ALA A 79 -1.08 10.20 -7.12
N ARG A 80 -1.18 9.11 -7.88
CA ARG A 80 -2.05 9.02 -9.06
C ARG A 80 -2.67 7.65 -9.21
N GLY A 81 -3.91 7.64 -9.66
CA GLY A 81 -4.59 6.41 -10.09
C GLY A 81 -4.53 6.25 -11.60
N PHE A 82 -4.46 5.03 -12.07
CA PHE A 82 -4.47 4.73 -13.50
C PHE A 82 -5.09 3.36 -13.79
N ARG A 83 -5.51 3.17 -15.03
CA ARG A 83 -5.96 1.88 -15.54
C ARG A 83 -4.85 1.24 -16.37
N CYS A 84 -4.63 -0.05 -16.17
CA CYS A 84 -3.66 -0.80 -16.96
C CYS A 84 -4.00 -2.29 -16.98
N THR A 85 -3.40 -2.99 -17.93
CA THR A 85 -3.39 -4.45 -17.94
C THR A 85 -2.45 -5.00 -16.88
N ALA A 86 -2.66 -6.23 -16.44
CA ALA A 86 -1.77 -6.91 -15.50
C ALA A 86 -0.31 -6.95 -16.01
N ASP A 87 -0.10 -7.17 -17.30
CA ASP A 87 1.25 -7.22 -17.89
C ASP A 87 2.03 -5.91 -17.77
N ARG A 88 1.34 -4.77 -17.78
CA ARG A 88 1.99 -3.47 -17.55
C ARG A 88 2.54 -3.31 -16.15
N LEU A 89 1.98 -4.01 -15.16
CA LEU A 89 2.47 -3.98 -13.78
C LEU A 89 3.86 -4.62 -13.64
N LYS A 90 4.22 -5.57 -14.51
CA LYS A 90 5.57 -6.17 -14.55
C LYS A 90 6.70 -5.14 -14.82
N LYS A 91 6.34 -4.01 -15.42
CA LYS A 91 7.28 -2.93 -15.79
C LYS A 91 7.22 -1.74 -14.85
N LYS A 92 6.40 -1.83 -13.80
CA LYS A 92 6.24 -0.75 -12.82
C LYS A 92 7.30 -0.81 -11.72
N GLU A 93 7.48 0.31 -11.08
CA GLU A 93 8.22 0.41 -9.82
C GLU A 93 7.29 0.06 -8.67
N TYR A 94 7.76 -0.77 -7.76
CA TYR A 94 6.99 -1.22 -6.60
C TYR A 94 7.35 -0.42 -5.34
N PRO A 95 6.49 -0.38 -4.32
CA PRO A 95 5.16 -0.98 -4.24
C PRO A 95 4.07 -0.19 -4.96
N VAL A 96 2.94 -0.84 -5.28
CA VAL A 96 1.77 -0.25 -5.91
C VAL A 96 0.51 -0.76 -5.20
N ILE A 97 -0.46 0.10 -4.91
CA ILE A 97 -1.76 -0.33 -4.43
C ILE A 97 -2.61 -0.79 -5.61
N LEU A 98 -3.27 -1.92 -5.48
CA LEU A 98 -4.16 -2.49 -6.48
C LEU A 98 -5.59 -2.55 -5.97
N HIS A 99 -6.53 -2.30 -6.86
CA HIS A 99 -7.94 -2.65 -6.66
C HIS A 99 -8.13 -4.12 -7.05
N TRP A 100 -8.72 -4.89 -6.16
CA TRP A 100 -8.74 -6.35 -6.20
C TRP A 100 -10.15 -6.88 -6.08
N GLU A 101 -10.55 -7.79 -6.95
CA GLU A 101 -11.87 -8.45 -6.92
C GLU A 101 -13.06 -7.49 -6.78
N PHE A 102 -12.92 -6.26 -7.27
CA PHE A 102 -13.91 -5.16 -7.27
C PHE A 102 -14.38 -4.65 -5.90
N ASN A 103 -13.85 -5.14 -4.80
CA ASN A 103 -14.27 -4.76 -3.45
C ASN A 103 -13.12 -4.61 -2.44
N HIS A 104 -11.87 -4.74 -2.86
CA HIS A 104 -10.72 -4.77 -1.97
C HIS A 104 -9.56 -3.95 -2.50
N PHE A 105 -8.69 -3.48 -1.60
CA PHE A 105 -7.40 -2.90 -1.91
C PHE A 105 -6.30 -3.71 -1.22
N LEU A 106 -5.20 -3.90 -1.91
CA LEU A 106 -4.00 -4.53 -1.39
C LEU A 106 -2.75 -3.95 -2.05
N VAL A 107 -1.58 -4.30 -1.54
CA VAL A 107 -0.29 -3.80 -2.03
C VAL A 107 0.41 -4.86 -2.86
N LEU A 108 0.85 -4.49 -4.06
CA LEU A 108 1.73 -5.30 -4.90
C LEU A 108 3.18 -4.98 -4.55
N GLU A 109 3.91 -5.96 -4.06
CA GLU A 109 5.33 -5.85 -3.70
C GLU A 109 6.27 -6.22 -4.83
N GLY A 110 5.80 -6.95 -5.81
CA GLY A 110 6.56 -7.33 -6.99
C GLY A 110 5.98 -8.52 -7.74
N ILE A 111 6.53 -8.76 -8.92
CA ILE A 111 6.19 -9.90 -9.77
C ILE A 111 7.49 -10.55 -10.22
N LYS A 112 7.65 -11.85 -9.94
CA LYS A 112 8.83 -12.63 -10.31
C LYS A 112 8.45 -14.09 -10.57
N ASN A 113 9.02 -14.69 -11.64
CA ASN A 113 8.82 -16.10 -11.98
C ASN A 113 7.32 -16.50 -12.04
N ASN A 114 6.50 -15.69 -12.69
CA ASN A 114 5.05 -15.89 -12.79
C ASN A 114 4.31 -15.97 -11.44
N ILE A 115 4.85 -15.32 -10.42
CA ILE A 115 4.23 -15.19 -9.10
C ILE A 115 4.15 -13.70 -8.76
N ALA A 116 2.96 -13.25 -8.36
CA ALA A 116 2.77 -11.94 -7.76
C ALA A 116 2.92 -12.02 -6.23
N TYR A 117 3.73 -11.12 -5.69
CA TYR A 117 3.96 -10.98 -4.25
C TYR A 117 3.10 -9.84 -3.74
N LEU A 118 2.13 -10.17 -2.92
CA LEU A 118 1.13 -9.24 -2.39
C LEU A 118 1.28 -9.08 -0.90
N ASN A 119 0.98 -7.89 -0.41
CA ASN A 119 0.78 -7.63 1.01
C ASN A 119 -0.68 -7.20 1.18
N ASP A 120 -1.47 -8.09 1.71
CA ASP A 120 -2.92 -7.96 1.83
C ASP A 120 -3.28 -7.48 3.24
N PRO A 121 -3.95 -6.35 3.40
CA PRO A 121 -4.35 -5.87 4.71
C PRO A 121 -5.28 -6.83 5.47
N ALA A 122 -5.94 -7.74 4.78
CA ALA A 122 -6.77 -8.77 5.42
C ALA A 122 -5.99 -10.02 5.85
N HIS A 123 -4.87 -10.35 5.18
CA HIS A 123 -4.18 -11.64 5.35
C HIS A 123 -2.67 -11.53 5.53
N GLY A 124 -2.05 -10.37 5.31
CA GLY A 124 -0.60 -10.21 5.28
C GLY A 124 0.02 -10.63 3.95
N HIS A 125 1.27 -11.08 3.98
CA HIS A 125 1.98 -11.48 2.76
C HIS A 125 1.36 -12.70 2.09
N ARG A 126 1.14 -12.59 0.77
CA ARG A 126 0.58 -13.64 -0.08
C ARG A 126 1.40 -13.79 -1.35
N LYS A 127 1.51 -15.01 -1.84
CA LYS A 127 2.04 -15.33 -3.17
C LYS A 127 0.90 -15.84 -4.03
N VAL A 128 0.68 -15.22 -5.16
CA VAL A 128 -0.44 -15.56 -6.06
C VAL A 128 0.13 -15.92 -7.43
N PRO A 129 -0.22 -17.10 -7.98
CA PRO A 129 0.14 -17.47 -9.34
C PRO A 129 -0.35 -16.42 -10.35
N TRP A 130 0.43 -16.21 -11.41
CA TRP A 130 0.15 -15.16 -12.38
C TRP A 130 -1.25 -15.23 -13.01
N GLU A 131 -1.74 -16.42 -13.31
CA GLU A 131 -3.08 -16.58 -13.90
C GLU A 131 -4.20 -16.17 -12.93
N ASP A 132 -4.08 -16.53 -11.67
CA ASP A 132 -5.02 -16.12 -10.63
C ASP A 132 -4.95 -14.60 -10.38
N PHE A 133 -3.75 -14.04 -10.41
CA PHE A 133 -3.54 -12.61 -10.33
C PHE A 133 -4.26 -11.85 -11.44
N ARG A 134 -4.14 -12.30 -12.68
CA ARG A 134 -4.80 -11.69 -13.84
C ARG A 134 -6.32 -11.71 -13.72
N THR A 135 -6.87 -12.74 -13.12
CA THR A 135 -8.31 -12.90 -12.92
C THR A 135 -8.85 -11.95 -11.84
N SER A 136 -8.08 -11.74 -10.78
CA SER A 136 -8.51 -10.96 -9.60
C SER A 136 -8.19 -9.47 -9.70
N PHE A 137 -7.14 -9.08 -10.44
CA PHE A 137 -6.80 -7.68 -10.66
C PHE A 137 -7.84 -6.98 -11.54
N THR A 138 -8.43 -5.90 -11.05
CA THR A 138 -9.53 -5.18 -11.74
C THR A 138 -9.08 -4.24 -12.84
N GLY A 139 -7.77 -4.00 -12.99
CA GLY A 139 -7.21 -3.03 -13.92
C GLY A 139 -6.97 -1.64 -13.33
N VAL A 140 -7.28 -1.42 -12.05
CA VAL A 140 -7.07 -0.13 -11.36
C VAL A 140 -5.90 -0.24 -10.39
N ALA A 141 -4.93 0.65 -10.53
CA ALA A 141 -3.74 0.74 -9.70
C ALA A 141 -3.52 2.17 -9.19
N LEU A 142 -2.99 2.29 -7.97
CA LEU A 142 -2.63 3.55 -7.34
C LEU A 142 -1.13 3.58 -7.11
N GLU A 143 -0.45 4.52 -7.76
CA GLU A 143 0.97 4.79 -7.60
C GLU A 143 1.16 5.93 -6.62
N ILE A 144 1.84 5.67 -5.51
CA ILE A 144 2.06 6.62 -4.42
C ILE A 144 3.55 6.63 -4.11
N ARG A 145 4.17 7.80 -4.21
CA ARG A 145 5.60 8.01 -3.99
C ARG A 145 5.82 9.23 -3.10
N PRO A 146 6.91 9.27 -2.33
CA PRO A 146 7.27 10.48 -1.60
C PRO A 146 7.42 11.67 -2.55
N GLY A 147 6.77 12.78 -2.21
CA GLY A 147 6.93 14.06 -2.87
C GLY A 147 7.85 15.00 -2.09
N LYS A 148 7.91 16.28 -2.48
CA LYS A 148 8.74 17.30 -1.83
C LYS A 148 8.35 17.56 -0.38
N GLU A 149 7.05 17.48 -0.07
CA GLU A 149 6.49 17.73 1.25
C GLU A 149 6.44 16.47 2.15
N PHE A 150 6.92 15.33 1.63
CA PHE A 150 6.92 14.08 2.40
C PHE A 150 7.94 14.15 3.55
N LYS A 151 7.49 13.82 4.76
CA LYS A 151 8.32 13.78 5.95
C LYS A 151 8.28 12.40 6.58
N LYS A 152 9.46 11.87 6.89
CA LYS A 152 9.57 10.67 7.73
C LYS A 152 9.18 11.04 9.15
N GLU A 153 8.28 10.27 9.74
CA GLU A 153 7.81 10.50 11.11
C GLU A 153 7.29 9.21 11.75
N GLY A 154 7.24 9.17 13.08
CA GLY A 154 6.76 8.02 13.82
C GLY A 154 7.74 6.85 13.83
N SER A 155 7.29 5.76 14.41
CA SER A 155 8.03 4.50 14.49
C SER A 155 7.08 3.32 14.26
N SER A 156 7.67 2.17 13.91
CA SER A 156 6.89 0.94 13.76
C SER A 156 6.08 0.65 15.02
N TYR A 157 4.84 0.23 14.84
CA TYR A 157 3.99 -0.17 15.94
C TYR A 157 4.65 -1.34 16.71
N ASN A 158 4.98 -1.12 17.97
CA ASN A 158 5.27 -2.22 18.87
C ASN A 158 3.96 -2.97 19.13
N ILE A 159 3.81 -4.14 18.52
CA ILE A 159 2.64 -5.02 18.69
C ILE A 159 2.32 -5.24 20.18
N GLY A 160 3.33 -5.29 21.04
CA GLY A 160 3.18 -5.36 22.50
C GLY A 160 2.45 -4.16 23.12
N MET A 161 2.66 -2.94 22.62
CA MET A 161 1.96 -1.73 23.11
C MET A 161 0.49 -1.68 22.71
N VAL A 162 0.16 -2.18 21.52
CA VAL A 162 -1.24 -2.19 21.02
C VAL A 162 -2.07 -3.21 21.81
N ILE A 163 -1.49 -4.37 22.12
CA ILE A 163 -2.16 -5.43 22.92
C ILE A 163 -2.38 -4.95 24.35
N THR A 164 -1.40 -4.31 24.99
CA THR A 164 -1.54 -3.77 26.36
C THR A 164 -2.55 -2.63 26.43
N ALA A 165 -2.59 -1.73 25.46
CA ALA A 165 -3.55 -0.64 25.42
C ALA A 165 -4.99 -1.15 25.21
N LYS A 166 -5.19 -2.22 24.45
CA LYS A 166 -6.51 -2.86 24.24
C LYS A 166 -6.98 -3.58 25.49
N LEU A 167 -6.10 -4.32 26.16
CA LEU A 167 -6.41 -5.01 27.43
C LEU A 167 -6.72 -4.07 28.61
N LEU A 168 -6.21 -2.82 28.57
CA LEU A 168 -6.48 -1.80 29.58
C LEU A 168 -7.78 -1.02 29.33
N LYS A 169 -8.30 -1.02 28.08
CA LYS A 169 -9.59 -0.39 27.76
C LYS A 169 -10.80 -1.29 28.04
N ASP A 170 -10.61 -2.59 28.15
CA ASP A 170 -11.67 -3.58 28.40
C ASP A 170 -11.82 -3.92 29.90
N LYS A 171 -11.26 -3.10 30.80
CA LYS A 171 -11.50 -3.07 32.25
C LYS A 171 -12.18 -1.78 32.63
#